data_9cae714b21212fc9562e2a79d9529264
#
_entry.id   9cae714b21212fc9562e2a79d9529264
#
_cell.length_a   1.000
_cell.length_b   1.000
_cell.length_c   1.000
_cell.angle_alpha   90.00
_cell.angle_beta   90.00
_cell.angle_gamma   90.00
#
_symmetry.space_group_name_H-M   'P 1'
#
loop_
_entity.id
_entity.type
_entity.pdbx_description
1 polymer ?
#
loop_
_entity_poly.entity_id
_entity_poly.type
_entity_poly.pdbx_seq_one_letter_code
_entity_poly.pdbx_strand_id
1 'polypeptide(L)'
;KVIHPYLPVTPLVKSELLSQTFDADIWLKYETVTPISSFKIRGAINAVSYAKEQAITGVVTSSTGNHGQGVAYAARVSGLKANIFLPKPANPIKAEMIEAFGGLITEVGSDIDEAKNLAHSFAEKNYYHFIDDGEDVLVMEGAGTVAYEISSELDNIDYLLVPLGGGNL
;
A
#
# COMPACT_ATOMS: atom_id res chain seq x y z
N LYS A 1 -0.24 12.31 10.22
CA LYS A 1 0.13 11.97 11.62
C LYS A 1 0.22 10.46 11.82
N VAL A 2 -0.74 9.66 11.33
CA VAL A 2 -0.78 8.20 11.51
C VAL A 2 0.38 7.49 10.82
N ILE A 3 0.78 7.92 9.63
CA ILE A 3 1.78 7.27 8.78
C ILE A 3 3.21 7.58 9.22
N HIS A 4 3.50 8.81 9.63
CA HIS A 4 4.86 9.28 9.89
C HIS A 4 5.65 8.51 10.97
N PRO A 5 5.04 7.90 11.99
CA PRO A 5 5.78 7.03 12.93
C PRO A 5 6.38 5.78 12.27
N TYR A 6 5.83 5.34 11.15
CA TYR A 6 6.23 4.13 10.44
C TYR A 6 6.93 4.40 9.11
N LEU A 7 6.67 5.57 8.50
CA LEU A 7 7.21 5.96 7.22
C LEU A 7 7.56 7.46 7.24
N PRO A 8 8.85 7.81 7.17
CA PRO A 8 9.27 9.20 7.05
C PRO A 8 8.77 9.82 5.72
N VAL A 9 8.74 11.14 5.67
CA VAL A 9 8.46 11.88 4.43
C VAL A 9 9.42 11.42 3.34
N THR A 10 8.88 11.06 2.18
CA THR A 10 9.70 10.62 1.05
C THR A 10 10.29 11.81 0.31
N PRO A 11 11.47 11.67 -0.33
CA PRO A 11 12.12 12.78 -1.00
C PRO A 11 11.28 13.37 -2.14
N LEU A 12 11.25 14.70 -2.21
CA LEU A 12 10.78 15.48 -3.36
C LEU A 12 11.97 16.21 -3.95
N VAL A 13 12.40 15.86 -5.16
CA VAL A 13 13.66 16.30 -5.74
C VAL A 13 13.44 16.92 -7.11
N LYS A 14 14.00 18.11 -7.36
CA LYS A 14 14.00 18.71 -8.69
C LYS A 14 14.89 17.88 -9.63
N SER A 15 14.36 17.52 -10.78
CA SER A 15 15.10 16.79 -11.82
C SER A 15 15.68 17.78 -12.83
N GLU A 16 16.96 18.06 -12.75
CA GLU A 16 17.63 18.97 -13.68
C GLU A 16 17.50 18.52 -15.13
N LEU A 17 17.69 17.19 -15.37
CA LEU A 17 17.60 16.64 -16.72
C LEU A 17 16.21 16.79 -17.33
N LEU A 18 15.15 16.44 -16.58
CA LEU A 18 13.79 16.58 -17.07
C LEU A 18 13.39 18.05 -17.21
N SER A 19 13.82 18.89 -16.27
CA SER A 19 13.54 20.33 -16.33
C SER A 19 14.14 20.98 -17.57
N GLN A 20 15.38 20.64 -17.94
CA GLN A 20 16.01 21.10 -19.18
C GLN A 20 15.32 20.53 -20.43
N THR A 21 14.91 19.26 -20.40
CA THR A 21 14.30 18.59 -21.55
C THR A 21 12.94 19.18 -21.90
N PHE A 22 12.15 19.57 -20.88
CA PHE A 22 10.77 20.02 -21.06
C PHE A 22 10.60 21.55 -20.87
N ASP A 23 11.68 22.27 -20.63
CA ASP A 23 11.67 23.72 -20.36
C ASP A 23 10.66 24.09 -19.24
N ALA A 24 10.69 23.34 -18.16
CA ALA A 24 9.78 23.48 -17.02
C ALA A 24 10.43 23.03 -15.73
N ASP A 25 10.00 23.50 -14.58
CA ASP A 25 10.46 23.02 -13.29
C ASP A 25 9.79 21.67 -12.97
N ILE A 26 10.54 20.58 -13.13
CA ILE A 26 10.04 19.22 -12.91
C ILE A 26 10.59 18.63 -11.61
N TRP A 27 9.66 18.25 -10.74
CA TRP A 27 9.95 17.65 -9.46
C TRP A 27 9.48 16.20 -9.41
N LEU A 28 10.26 15.33 -8.78
CA LEU A 28 9.97 13.91 -8.65
C LEU A 28 9.77 13.56 -7.17
N LYS A 29 8.59 13.01 -6.84
CA LYS A 29 8.32 12.41 -5.54
C LYS A 29 8.70 10.94 -5.55
N TYR A 30 9.72 10.56 -4.77
CA TYR A 30 10.31 9.23 -4.82
C TYR A 30 9.63 8.26 -3.85
N GLU A 31 8.59 7.56 -4.28
CA GLU A 31 7.94 6.51 -3.50
C GLU A 31 8.68 5.15 -3.56
N THR A 32 9.69 5.03 -4.41
CA THR A 32 10.53 3.83 -4.55
C THR A 32 11.50 3.61 -3.41
N VAL A 33 11.74 4.61 -2.57
CA VAL A 33 12.63 4.52 -1.38
C VAL A 33 11.93 3.94 -0.15
N THR A 34 10.64 3.64 -0.24
CA THR A 34 9.87 3.02 0.84
C THR A 34 10.30 1.56 1.07
N PRO A 35 10.06 0.97 2.25
CA PRO A 35 10.44 -0.42 2.54
C PRO A 35 9.96 -1.47 1.54
N ILE A 36 8.83 -1.22 0.86
CA ILE A 36 8.28 -2.10 -0.19
C ILE A 36 8.51 -1.53 -1.60
N SER A 37 9.33 -0.48 -1.74
CA SER A 37 9.60 0.23 -2.99
C SER A 37 8.35 0.72 -3.73
N SER A 38 7.29 1.09 -2.99
CA SER A 38 6.00 1.51 -3.54
C SER A 38 5.21 2.40 -2.57
N PHE A 39 4.42 3.34 -3.12
CA PHE A 39 3.49 4.17 -2.37
C PHE A 39 2.38 3.36 -1.64
N LYS A 40 2.11 2.14 -2.08
CA LYS A 40 1.07 1.26 -1.50
C LYS A 40 1.23 1.07 0.03
N ILE A 41 2.42 1.19 0.54
CA ILE A 41 2.70 1.13 1.99
C ILE A 41 1.91 2.18 2.78
N ARG A 42 1.65 3.34 2.21
CA ARG A 42 0.94 4.46 2.88
C ARG A 42 -0.49 4.09 3.21
N GLY A 43 -1.22 3.59 2.22
CA GLY A 43 -2.58 3.11 2.38
C GLY A 43 -2.65 1.93 3.35
N ALA A 44 -1.73 0.99 3.21
CA ALA A 44 -1.65 -0.16 4.10
C ALA A 44 -1.40 0.23 5.56
N ILE A 45 -0.48 1.16 5.84
CA ILE A 45 -0.24 1.66 7.20
C ILE A 45 -1.49 2.34 7.76
N ASN A 46 -2.19 3.15 6.97
CA ASN A 46 -3.40 3.83 7.42
C ASN A 46 -4.50 2.84 7.80
N ALA A 47 -4.80 1.88 6.92
CA ALA A 47 -5.83 0.86 7.16
C ALA A 47 -5.48 -0.07 8.33
N VAL A 48 -4.22 -0.50 8.45
CA VAL A 48 -3.75 -1.33 9.56
C VAL A 48 -3.78 -0.57 10.88
N SER A 49 -3.43 0.73 10.88
CA SER A 49 -3.51 1.57 12.08
C SER A 49 -4.94 1.71 12.57
N TYR A 50 -5.89 1.91 11.66
CA TYR A 50 -7.31 1.90 11.99
C TYR A 50 -7.74 0.56 12.63
N ALA A 51 -7.38 -0.57 12.02
CA ALA A 51 -7.70 -1.89 12.59
C ALA A 51 -7.15 -2.04 14.02
N LYS A 52 -5.92 -1.57 14.26
CA LYS A 52 -5.30 -1.58 15.58
C LYS A 52 -6.05 -0.71 16.59
N GLU A 53 -6.49 0.48 16.20
CA GLU A 53 -7.29 1.39 17.04
C GLU A 53 -8.64 0.79 17.42
N GLN A 54 -9.22 -0.04 16.53
CA GLN A 54 -10.43 -0.80 16.80
C GLN A 54 -10.21 -2.10 17.61
N ALA A 55 -8.98 -2.32 18.13
CA ALA A 55 -8.57 -3.54 18.84
C ALA A 55 -8.72 -4.83 18.02
N ILE A 56 -8.70 -4.73 16.68
CA ILE A 56 -8.69 -5.86 15.76
C ILE A 56 -7.29 -6.47 15.76
N THR A 57 -7.19 -7.79 15.84
CA THR A 57 -5.91 -8.51 16.03
C THR A 57 -5.29 -9.01 14.73
N GLY A 58 -6.00 -8.90 13.61
CA GLY A 58 -5.49 -9.34 12.31
C GLY A 58 -6.14 -8.61 11.15
N VAL A 59 -5.43 -8.58 10.05
CA VAL A 59 -5.89 -8.02 8.78
C VAL A 59 -5.81 -9.07 7.67
N VAL A 60 -6.64 -8.90 6.66
CA VAL A 60 -6.72 -9.81 5.51
C VAL A 60 -6.74 -8.99 4.23
N THR A 61 -6.05 -9.46 3.20
CA THR A 61 -6.21 -8.94 1.85
C THR A 61 -6.00 -10.03 0.81
N SER A 62 -6.42 -9.77 -0.43
CA SER A 62 -6.09 -10.60 -1.59
C SER A 62 -5.31 -9.76 -2.59
N SER A 63 -4.01 -10.01 -2.72
CA SER A 63 -3.15 -9.30 -3.66
C SER A 63 -1.81 -10.00 -3.85
N THR A 64 -1.43 -10.22 -5.11
CA THR A 64 -0.12 -10.77 -5.50
C THR A 64 0.98 -9.70 -5.65
N GLY A 65 0.66 -8.42 -5.43
CA GLY A 65 1.53 -7.28 -5.74
C GLY A 65 1.92 -6.46 -4.51
N ASN A 66 2.25 -5.19 -4.78
CA ASN A 66 2.72 -4.24 -3.77
C ASN A 66 1.72 -3.97 -2.64
N HIS A 67 0.40 -4.14 -2.91
CA HIS A 67 -0.61 -3.99 -1.86
C HIS A 67 -0.48 -5.10 -0.81
N GLY A 68 -0.37 -6.38 -1.23
CA GLY A 68 -0.14 -7.49 -0.31
C GLY A 68 1.14 -7.34 0.52
N GLN A 69 2.23 -6.91 -0.12
CA GLN A 69 3.49 -6.60 0.57
C GLN A 69 3.32 -5.45 1.58
N GLY A 70 2.59 -4.40 1.20
CA GLY A 70 2.30 -3.25 2.06
C GLY A 70 1.51 -3.65 3.30
N VAL A 71 0.44 -4.44 3.13
CA VAL A 71 -0.39 -4.93 4.24
C VAL A 71 0.42 -5.84 5.17
N ALA A 72 1.24 -6.75 4.62
CA ALA A 72 2.13 -7.61 5.40
C ALA A 72 3.12 -6.79 6.23
N TYR A 73 3.81 -5.83 5.61
CA TYR A 73 4.75 -4.94 6.30
C TYR A 73 4.07 -4.11 7.39
N ALA A 74 2.95 -3.45 7.06
CA ALA A 74 2.23 -2.59 7.99
C ALA A 74 1.72 -3.36 9.21
N ALA A 75 1.18 -4.57 9.01
CA ALA A 75 0.73 -5.44 10.08
C ALA A 75 1.89 -5.85 11.00
N ARG A 76 3.02 -6.27 10.42
CA ARG A 76 4.22 -6.64 11.17
C ARG A 76 4.69 -5.53 12.10
N VAL A 77 4.85 -4.30 11.57
CA VAL A 77 5.35 -3.17 12.38
C VAL A 77 4.32 -2.66 13.40
N SER A 78 3.05 -2.98 13.20
CA SER A 78 1.94 -2.65 14.11
C SER A 78 1.65 -3.74 15.13
N GLY A 79 2.26 -4.93 14.99
CA GLY A 79 2.05 -6.07 15.88
C GLY A 79 0.75 -6.85 15.61
N LEU A 80 0.17 -6.75 14.39
CA LEU A 80 -1.00 -7.49 13.96
C LEU A 80 -0.61 -8.67 13.08
N LYS A 81 -1.52 -9.64 12.91
CA LYS A 81 -1.39 -10.72 11.92
C LYS A 81 -1.87 -10.25 10.56
N ALA A 82 -1.14 -10.59 9.49
CA ALA A 82 -1.58 -10.36 8.11
C ALA A 82 -1.77 -11.69 7.39
N ASN A 83 -2.97 -11.94 6.88
CA ASN A 83 -3.28 -13.10 6.05
C ASN A 83 -3.48 -12.63 4.61
N ILE A 84 -2.63 -13.11 3.72
CA ILE A 84 -2.59 -12.69 2.32
C ILE A 84 -3.07 -13.86 1.46
N PHE A 85 -4.18 -13.65 0.78
CA PHE A 85 -4.79 -14.67 -0.07
C PHE A 85 -4.29 -14.48 -1.51
N LEU A 86 -3.79 -15.59 -2.09
CA LEU A 86 -3.25 -15.60 -3.45
C LEU A 86 -3.96 -16.69 -4.27
N PRO A 87 -4.22 -16.43 -5.57
CA PRO A 87 -4.72 -17.46 -6.47
C PRO A 87 -3.66 -18.57 -6.71
N LYS A 88 -4.12 -19.77 -7.00
CA LYS A 88 -3.28 -20.93 -7.34
C LYS A 88 -3.06 -21.04 -8.85
N PRO A 89 -1.79 -21.30 -9.29
CA PRO A 89 -0.58 -21.32 -8.49
C PRO A 89 -0.07 -19.89 -8.22
N ALA A 90 0.38 -19.60 -7.01
CA ALA A 90 1.01 -18.33 -6.71
C ALA A 90 2.39 -18.23 -7.38
N ASN A 91 2.76 -17.01 -7.78
CA ASN A 91 4.12 -16.72 -8.24
C ASN A 91 5.08 -16.82 -7.04
N PRO A 92 6.08 -17.74 -7.07
CA PRO A 92 6.93 -18.01 -5.91
C PRO A 92 7.71 -16.76 -5.43
N ILE A 93 8.22 -15.94 -6.36
CA ILE A 93 9.00 -14.73 -6.02
C ILE A 93 8.12 -13.72 -5.27
N LYS A 94 6.87 -13.55 -5.73
CA LYS A 94 5.93 -12.62 -5.08
C LYS A 94 5.48 -13.14 -3.71
N ALA A 95 5.26 -14.44 -3.60
CA ALA A 95 4.94 -15.07 -2.33
C ALA A 95 6.08 -14.90 -1.31
N GLU A 96 7.31 -15.23 -1.70
CA GLU A 96 8.51 -15.06 -0.87
C GLU A 96 8.68 -13.61 -0.37
N MET A 97 8.42 -12.61 -1.22
CA MET A 97 8.47 -11.21 -0.79
C MET A 97 7.41 -10.86 0.25
N ILE A 98 6.18 -11.36 0.10
CA ILE A 98 5.10 -11.14 1.07
C ILE A 98 5.47 -11.78 2.42
N GLU A 99 6.00 -13.01 2.41
CA GLU A 99 6.46 -13.72 3.61
C GLU A 99 7.64 -12.99 4.28
N ALA A 100 8.59 -12.47 3.50
CA ALA A 100 9.72 -11.68 4.02
C ALA A 100 9.24 -10.42 4.77
N PHE A 101 8.11 -9.85 4.36
CA PHE A 101 7.46 -8.74 5.06
C PHE A 101 6.56 -9.19 6.23
N GLY A 102 6.42 -10.49 6.47
CA GLY A 102 5.68 -11.04 7.62
C GLY A 102 4.24 -11.45 7.33
N GLY A 103 3.86 -11.54 6.06
CA GLY A 103 2.54 -12.03 5.65
C GLY A 103 2.42 -13.55 5.77
N LEU A 104 1.26 -14.02 6.21
CA LEU A 104 0.87 -15.43 6.19
C LEU A 104 0.09 -15.70 4.90
N ILE A 105 0.67 -16.48 4.00
CA ILE A 105 0.07 -16.76 2.70
C ILE A 105 -0.92 -17.92 2.78
N THR A 106 -2.05 -17.72 2.10
CA THR A 106 -3.03 -18.76 1.83
C THR A 106 -3.29 -18.83 0.32
N GLU A 107 -2.80 -19.88 -0.33
CA GLU A 107 -3.06 -20.11 -1.75
C GLU A 107 -4.42 -20.80 -1.95
N VAL A 108 -5.37 -20.07 -2.57
CA VAL A 108 -6.74 -20.55 -2.78
C VAL A 108 -7.32 -19.99 -4.09
N GLY A 109 -8.31 -20.70 -4.62
CA GLY A 109 -8.97 -20.28 -5.84
C GLY A 109 -8.12 -20.42 -7.08
N SER A 110 -8.74 -20.18 -8.24
CA SER A 110 -8.12 -20.27 -9.57
C SER A 110 -7.73 -18.89 -10.12
N ASP A 111 -8.31 -17.83 -9.56
CA ASP A 111 -8.09 -16.42 -9.95
C ASP A 111 -8.17 -15.49 -8.74
N ILE A 112 -7.92 -14.21 -8.99
CA ILE A 112 -7.85 -13.19 -7.93
C ILE A 112 -9.23 -12.90 -7.32
N ASP A 113 -10.31 -13.01 -8.09
CA ASP A 113 -11.65 -12.72 -7.61
C ASP A 113 -12.14 -13.82 -6.67
N GLU A 114 -11.86 -15.09 -7.00
CA GLU A 114 -12.15 -16.23 -6.12
C GLU A 114 -11.32 -16.14 -4.83
N ALA A 115 -10.03 -15.82 -4.93
CA ALA A 115 -9.18 -15.61 -3.77
C ALA A 115 -9.68 -14.44 -2.89
N LYS A 116 -10.15 -13.34 -3.49
CA LYS A 116 -10.72 -12.18 -2.80
C LYS A 116 -12.00 -12.57 -2.03
N ASN A 117 -12.90 -13.33 -2.64
CA ASN A 117 -14.14 -13.79 -1.99
C ASN A 117 -13.84 -14.69 -0.78
N LEU A 118 -12.87 -15.59 -0.92
CA LEU A 118 -12.45 -16.45 0.19
C LEU A 118 -11.74 -15.65 1.30
N ALA A 119 -10.96 -14.64 0.94
CA ALA A 119 -10.33 -13.72 1.88
C ALA A 119 -11.38 -12.94 2.70
N HIS A 120 -12.44 -12.43 2.05
CA HIS A 120 -13.56 -11.80 2.73
C HIS A 120 -14.22 -12.72 3.75
N SER A 121 -14.60 -13.93 3.31
CA SER A 121 -15.23 -14.93 4.18
C SER A 121 -14.33 -15.30 5.38
N PHE A 122 -13.02 -15.36 5.15
CA PHE A 122 -12.03 -15.60 6.21
C PHE A 122 -11.96 -14.45 7.21
N ALA A 123 -11.98 -13.19 6.71
CA ALA A 123 -11.96 -12.00 7.54
C ALA A 123 -13.19 -11.95 8.47
N GLU A 124 -14.39 -12.14 7.92
CA GLU A 124 -15.64 -12.19 8.68
C GLU A 124 -15.62 -13.25 9.78
N LYS A 125 -15.23 -14.49 9.43
CA LYS A 125 -15.20 -15.63 10.35
C LYS A 125 -14.24 -15.42 11.53
N ASN A 126 -13.13 -14.69 11.30
CA ASN A 126 -12.09 -14.49 12.30
C ASN A 126 -12.16 -13.12 12.98
N TYR A 127 -13.14 -12.28 12.64
CA TYR A 127 -13.26 -10.90 13.11
C TYR A 127 -12.01 -10.06 12.78
N TYR A 128 -11.42 -10.30 11.57
CA TYR A 128 -10.30 -9.55 11.05
C TYR A 128 -10.79 -8.43 10.11
N HIS A 129 -9.98 -7.40 9.95
CA HIS A 129 -10.29 -6.33 9.02
C HIS A 129 -9.82 -6.71 7.60
N PHE A 130 -10.75 -6.73 6.65
CA PHE A 130 -10.40 -6.91 5.24
C PHE A 130 -9.98 -5.57 4.64
N ILE A 131 -8.79 -5.54 4.03
CA ILE A 131 -8.23 -4.34 3.39
C ILE A 131 -8.28 -4.53 1.88
N ASP A 132 -9.13 -3.77 1.21
CA ASP A 132 -9.29 -3.81 -0.25
C ASP A 132 -8.31 -2.85 -0.96
N ASP A 133 -7.66 -3.31 -2.03
CA ASP A 133 -6.74 -2.47 -2.81
C ASP A 133 -7.46 -1.37 -3.62
N GLY A 134 -8.73 -1.58 -3.99
CA GLY A 134 -9.47 -0.71 -4.91
C GLY A 134 -10.57 0.13 -4.28
N GLU A 135 -11.17 -0.32 -3.18
CA GLU A 135 -12.41 0.24 -2.65
C GLU A 135 -12.32 0.75 -1.22
N ASP A 136 -11.21 0.47 -0.52
CA ASP A 136 -11.03 0.89 0.86
C ASP A 136 -10.62 2.37 0.95
N VAL A 137 -11.51 3.18 1.51
CA VAL A 137 -11.30 4.63 1.74
C VAL A 137 -10.04 4.89 2.57
N LEU A 138 -9.74 4.04 3.55
CA LEU A 138 -8.54 4.17 4.38
C LEU A 138 -7.26 3.99 3.56
N VAL A 139 -7.29 3.11 2.55
CA VAL A 139 -6.18 2.93 1.61
C VAL A 139 -6.01 4.17 0.74
N MET A 140 -7.10 4.74 0.23
CA MET A 140 -7.08 5.97 -0.57
C MET A 140 -6.58 7.17 0.24
N GLU A 141 -7.07 7.35 1.47
CA GLU A 141 -6.60 8.42 2.36
C GLU A 141 -5.10 8.32 2.65
N GLY A 142 -4.61 7.11 2.89
CA GLY A 142 -3.19 6.87 3.09
C GLY A 142 -2.37 7.21 1.85
N ALA A 143 -2.81 6.82 0.66
CA ALA A 143 -2.17 7.16 -0.62
C ALA A 143 -2.17 8.68 -0.85
N GLY A 144 -3.26 9.37 -0.55
CA GLY A 144 -3.41 10.83 -0.66
C GLY A 144 -2.37 11.63 0.14
N THR A 145 -1.70 11.01 1.12
CA THR A 145 -0.60 11.67 1.85
C THR A 145 0.60 12.00 0.96
N VAL A 146 0.74 11.38 -0.20
CA VAL A 146 1.74 11.75 -1.21
C VAL A 146 1.51 13.19 -1.67
N ALA A 147 0.28 13.51 -2.07
CA ALA A 147 -0.09 14.86 -2.52
C ALA A 147 0.00 15.88 -1.37
N TYR A 148 -0.39 15.47 -0.15
CA TYR A 148 -0.25 16.32 1.03
C TYR A 148 1.22 16.70 1.32
N GLU A 149 2.15 15.76 1.23
CA GLU A 149 3.58 16.03 1.40
C GLU A 149 4.10 16.97 0.30
N ILE A 150 3.72 16.73 -0.97
CA ILE A 150 4.12 17.59 -2.10
C ILE A 150 3.64 19.03 -1.88
N SER A 151 2.36 19.21 -1.54
CA SER A 151 1.78 20.55 -1.31
C SER A 151 2.33 21.25 -0.06
N SER A 152 2.97 20.51 0.84
CA SER A 152 3.65 21.09 2.01
C SER A 152 5.08 21.56 1.71
N GLU A 153 5.66 21.11 0.60
CA GLU A 153 7.03 21.46 0.17
C GLU A 153 7.07 22.43 -1.00
N LEU A 154 6.01 22.50 -1.82
CA LEU A 154 5.91 23.39 -2.99
C LEU A 154 4.66 24.27 -2.91
N ASP A 155 4.84 25.58 -2.98
CA ASP A 155 3.74 26.57 -2.90
C ASP A 155 2.93 26.69 -4.20
N ASN A 156 3.59 26.54 -5.36
CA ASN A 156 2.99 26.72 -6.68
C ASN A 156 3.19 25.47 -7.52
N ILE A 157 2.11 24.78 -7.83
CA ILE A 157 2.10 23.57 -8.66
C ILE A 157 1.10 23.80 -9.80
N ASP A 158 1.59 23.92 -11.02
CA ASP A 158 0.72 24.06 -12.20
C ASP A 158 0.10 22.73 -12.60
N TYR A 159 0.87 21.64 -12.48
CA TYR A 159 0.45 20.29 -12.88
C TYR A 159 0.97 19.24 -11.90
N LEU A 160 0.11 18.31 -11.52
CA LEU A 160 0.47 17.08 -10.80
C LEU A 160 0.24 15.88 -11.71
N LEU A 161 1.33 15.22 -12.12
CA LEU A 161 1.26 14.03 -12.96
C LEU A 161 1.27 12.78 -12.07
N VAL A 162 0.17 12.02 -12.10
CA VAL A 162 -0.02 10.83 -11.30
C VAL A 162 -0.22 9.62 -12.22
N PRO A 163 0.57 8.54 -12.07
CA PRO A 163 0.34 7.31 -12.83
C PRO A 163 -1.01 6.70 -12.45
N LEU A 164 -1.86 6.46 -13.43
CA LEU A 164 -3.18 5.87 -13.23
C LEU A 164 -3.14 4.35 -13.47
N GLY A 165 -3.44 3.60 -12.43
CA GLY A 165 -3.76 2.17 -12.48
C GLY A 165 -5.19 1.94 -12.01
N GLY A 166 -5.35 1.34 -10.82
CA GLY A 166 -6.64 1.15 -10.17
C GLY A 166 -7.28 2.41 -9.56
N GLY A 167 -6.59 3.56 -9.61
CA GLY A 167 -7.14 4.83 -9.12
C GLY A 167 -6.91 5.13 -7.63
N ASN A 168 -6.03 4.40 -6.96
CA ASN A 168 -5.78 4.55 -5.52
C ASN A 168 -4.67 5.55 -5.15
N LEU A 169 -4.06 6.18 -6.13
CA LEU A 169 -3.06 7.23 -5.94
C LEU A 169 -3.65 8.56 -6.37
#